data_d5e2b39f9ad7cf4c4bf7f51efd92e45f
#
_entry.id   d5e2b39f9ad7cf4c4bf7f51efd92e45f
#
_cell.length_a   1.000
_cell.length_b   1.000
_cell.length_c   1.000
_cell.angle_alpha   90.00
_cell.angle_beta   90.00
_cell.angle_gamma   90.00
#
_symmetry.space_group_name_H-M   'P 1'
#
loop_
_entity.id
_entity.type
_entity.pdbx_description
1 polymer ?
#
loop_
_entity_poly.entity_id
_entity_poly.type
_entity_poly.pdbx_seq_one_letter_code
_entity_poly.pdbx_strand_id
1 'polypeptide(L)'
;MSERATTFTSRWGMMLAMLGMAVGTGNIWRFPRIAAANGGGAFLVAWVCFLLLWSVPLLLVEFSMGKATRTGTVGAFARLLGGRFAWMGAWVAFTATAIMFYYSVVAGWTIRYFFAGVTGELEGEIPGALWTGFAGSASAVATHAIAMAIGVFVVARGVRGIERAAAFLIPSLFVLVVVLAIRAVTLPGAEGGLAFLFTPNWSDLGRASVWLEALTQNAWDTGAGWGLALSYAIYMRRQEDTALNSFLLGFGNNSVSLLAGIMVICTVFAVGPAVATQIAATPAGFEQAIRAYPGLEARLEAGLLDAGVENVSATTGVPLVADEVVGFFGNSAVSIDNRLLVARESGALEGQDVAEAVLASGNNGLTFIWVPQIFGTLPFGRLLTSIFFLALAFAAISSLIAMIELATRVLEDAGTPRRRAVLTVGGAGFLLGVPSALNMAVFDNQDFVWGVGLMLSGFFFAFAVSRFGASRFRERFINTAASDIRIGRWWDVVIYFVMVQAVVLMGWWLYQAIDFSDLGATFTPFSPFNVGTLLVQWGIALAAFLLLNSWLVRRTRGGDLEDDTTSVGSPLADA
;
A
#
# COMPACT_ATOMS: atom_id res chain seq x y z
N MET A 1 41.52 -0.77 -7.80
CA MET A 1 41.00 0.00 -6.65
C MET A 1 39.68 -0.66 -6.25
N SER A 2 39.65 -1.41 -5.14
CA SER A 2 38.43 -2.02 -4.64
C SER A 2 37.44 -0.90 -4.33
N GLU A 3 36.31 -0.83 -5.05
CA GLU A 3 35.17 -0.02 -4.65
C GLU A 3 34.79 -0.43 -3.22
N ARG A 4 35.13 0.40 -2.25
CA ARG A 4 34.56 0.26 -0.89
C ARG A 4 33.05 0.30 -1.06
N ALA A 5 32.38 -0.82 -0.79
CA ALA A 5 30.93 -0.89 -0.77
C ALA A 5 30.41 0.32 0.03
N THR A 6 29.69 1.22 -0.63
CA THR A 6 29.15 2.42 0.00
C THR A 6 28.11 1.98 1.02
N THR A 7 28.37 2.19 2.30
CA THR A 7 27.42 1.94 3.39
C THR A 7 26.73 3.23 3.80
N PHE A 8 25.63 3.13 4.51
CA PHE A 8 25.01 4.29 5.17
C PHE A 8 26.01 5.02 6.05
N THR A 9 25.93 6.35 6.08
CA THR A 9 26.91 7.18 6.78
C THR A 9 26.66 7.20 8.29
N SER A 10 25.39 7.06 8.70
CA SER A 10 24.98 7.04 10.10
C SER A 10 23.90 6.00 10.36
N ARG A 11 23.77 5.55 11.62
CA ARG A 11 22.69 4.66 12.06
C ARG A 11 21.32 5.35 11.90
N TRP A 12 21.21 6.64 12.26
CA TRP A 12 19.98 7.40 12.11
C TRP A 12 19.60 7.57 10.64
N GLY A 13 20.53 7.91 9.76
CA GLY A 13 20.29 8.01 8.33
C GLY A 13 19.81 6.68 7.73
N MET A 14 20.41 5.56 8.16
CA MET A 14 19.97 4.23 7.81
C MET A 14 18.52 3.97 8.27
N MET A 15 18.22 4.22 9.56
CA MET A 15 16.89 3.99 10.12
C MET A 15 15.81 4.84 9.42
N LEU A 16 16.10 6.11 9.16
CA LEU A 16 15.18 6.98 8.44
C LEU A 16 14.99 6.53 6.98
N ALA A 17 16.05 6.06 6.32
CA ALA A 17 15.94 5.49 4.98
C ALA A 17 15.05 4.23 4.97
N MET A 18 15.22 3.35 5.96
CA MET A 18 14.42 2.13 6.11
C MET A 18 12.96 2.45 6.45
N LEU A 19 12.71 3.40 7.36
CA LEU A 19 11.35 3.87 7.64
C LEU A 19 10.72 4.50 6.39
N GLY A 20 11.47 5.30 5.64
CA GLY A 20 10.97 5.89 4.39
C GLY A 20 10.67 4.88 3.29
N MET A 21 11.34 3.74 3.32
CA MET A 21 11.02 2.62 2.43
C MET A 21 9.67 1.98 2.79
N ALA A 22 9.38 1.78 4.07
CA ALA A 22 8.18 1.13 4.55
C ALA A 22 6.99 2.09 4.63
N VAL A 23 7.19 3.28 5.24
CA VAL A 23 6.12 4.27 5.38
C VAL A 23 5.79 4.88 4.01
N GLY A 24 4.67 4.45 3.46
CA GLY A 24 4.17 4.86 2.15
C GLY A 24 2.73 5.37 2.19
N THR A 25 2.12 5.46 1.03
CA THR A 25 0.70 5.81 0.91
C THR A 25 -0.20 4.80 1.62
N GLY A 26 0.20 3.53 1.70
CA GLY A 26 -0.54 2.47 2.38
C GLY A 26 -0.86 2.77 3.84
N ASN A 27 0.04 3.47 4.55
CA ASN A 27 -0.14 3.87 5.94
C ASN A 27 -1.20 4.97 6.11
N ILE A 28 -1.23 5.95 5.20
CA ILE A 28 -2.08 7.14 5.33
C ILE A 28 -3.38 6.99 4.55
N TRP A 29 -3.33 6.31 3.43
CA TRP A 29 -4.43 6.16 2.48
C TRP A 29 -5.25 4.87 2.73
N ARG A 30 -4.55 3.70 2.77
CA ARG A 30 -5.22 2.40 2.83
C ARG A 30 -5.62 2.01 4.25
N PHE A 31 -4.73 2.20 5.23
CA PHE A 31 -4.93 1.76 6.61
C PHE A 31 -6.23 2.29 7.25
N PRO A 32 -6.54 3.61 7.22
CA PRO A 32 -7.75 4.12 7.86
C PRO A 32 -9.02 3.47 7.30
N ARG A 33 -9.08 3.28 5.98
CA ARG A 33 -10.21 2.65 5.31
C ARG A 33 -10.38 1.18 5.70
N ILE A 34 -9.28 0.41 5.66
CA ILE A 34 -9.34 -1.02 6.01
C ILE A 34 -9.68 -1.22 7.48
N ALA A 35 -9.13 -0.41 8.37
CA ALA A 35 -9.46 -0.44 9.79
C ALA A 35 -10.96 -0.16 10.01
N ALA A 36 -11.50 0.84 9.32
CA ALA A 36 -12.92 1.18 9.42
C ALA A 36 -13.83 0.07 8.87
N ALA A 37 -13.52 -0.46 7.70
CA ALA A 37 -14.32 -1.52 7.07
C ALA A 37 -14.32 -2.85 7.85
N ASN A 38 -13.39 -3.03 8.78
CA ASN A 38 -13.19 -4.29 9.51
C ASN A 38 -13.37 -4.16 11.02
N GLY A 39 -14.20 -3.22 11.49
CA GLY A 39 -14.61 -3.11 12.88
C GLY A 39 -13.58 -2.43 13.80
N GLY A 40 -12.78 -1.49 13.25
CA GLY A 40 -11.92 -0.61 14.04
C GLY A 40 -11.03 -1.34 15.05
N GLY A 41 -11.47 -1.38 16.33
CA GLY A 41 -10.70 -1.97 17.41
C GLY A 41 -10.41 -3.46 17.24
N ALA A 42 -11.34 -4.25 16.70
CA ALA A 42 -11.12 -5.67 16.41
C ALA A 42 -10.03 -5.86 15.35
N PHE A 43 -10.06 -5.04 14.29
CA PHE A 43 -9.01 -5.03 13.27
C PHE A 43 -7.64 -4.69 13.87
N LEU A 44 -7.54 -3.69 14.78
CA LEU A 44 -6.27 -3.34 15.43
C LEU A 44 -5.66 -4.51 16.19
N VAL A 45 -6.46 -5.32 16.87
CA VAL A 45 -5.98 -6.53 17.56
C VAL A 45 -5.34 -7.50 16.58
N ALA A 46 -6.04 -7.86 15.50
CA ALA A 46 -5.53 -8.76 14.46
C ALA A 46 -4.29 -8.18 13.76
N TRP A 47 -4.29 -6.87 13.51
CA TRP A 47 -3.18 -6.18 12.84
C TRP A 47 -1.90 -6.18 13.67
N VAL A 48 -1.98 -5.98 14.99
CA VAL A 48 -0.81 -6.11 15.88
C VAL A 48 -0.32 -7.56 15.94
N CYS A 49 -1.21 -8.56 15.92
CA CYS A 49 -0.82 -9.96 15.81
C CYS A 49 0.02 -10.22 14.55
N PHE A 50 -0.41 -9.72 13.39
CA PHE A 50 0.32 -9.95 12.14
C PHE A 50 1.57 -9.09 11.98
N LEU A 51 1.71 -7.98 12.68
CA LEU A 51 3.00 -7.32 12.81
C LEU A 51 4.07 -8.30 13.34
N LEU A 52 3.70 -9.12 14.35
CA LEU A 52 4.61 -10.07 14.98
C LEU A 52 4.69 -11.42 14.25
N LEU A 53 3.64 -11.84 13.55
CA LEU A 53 3.56 -13.15 12.89
C LEU A 53 3.87 -13.13 11.39
N TRP A 54 3.89 -11.95 10.76
CA TRP A 54 4.21 -11.76 9.34
C TRP A 54 5.36 -10.78 9.15
N SER A 55 5.16 -9.52 9.58
CA SER A 55 6.05 -8.42 9.18
C SER A 55 7.43 -8.54 9.80
N VAL A 56 7.54 -8.61 11.13
CA VAL A 56 8.84 -8.71 11.82
C VAL A 56 9.60 -9.96 11.41
N PRO A 57 9.00 -11.17 11.33
CA PRO A 57 9.70 -12.36 10.86
C PRO A 57 10.28 -12.23 9.45
N LEU A 58 9.56 -11.64 8.50
CA LEU A 58 10.03 -11.43 7.13
C LEU A 58 11.08 -10.31 7.04
N LEU A 59 10.93 -9.23 7.80
CA LEU A 59 11.96 -8.18 7.88
C LEU A 59 13.28 -8.73 8.40
N LEU A 60 13.25 -9.62 9.40
CA LEU A 60 14.44 -10.35 9.89
C LEU A 60 15.11 -11.14 8.76
N VAL A 61 14.33 -11.79 7.90
CA VAL A 61 14.85 -12.53 6.74
C VAL A 61 15.50 -11.56 5.76
N GLU A 62 14.77 -10.53 5.32
CA GLU A 62 15.26 -9.60 4.30
C GLU A 62 16.52 -8.86 4.74
N PHE A 63 16.54 -8.31 5.97
CA PHE A 63 17.72 -7.64 6.50
C PHE A 63 18.92 -8.58 6.60
N SER A 64 18.69 -9.79 7.09
CA SER A 64 19.77 -10.78 7.21
C SER A 64 20.30 -11.20 5.85
N MET A 65 19.42 -11.47 4.88
CA MET A 65 19.83 -11.84 3.52
C MET A 65 20.59 -10.71 2.82
N GLY A 66 20.06 -9.48 2.85
CA GLY A 66 20.73 -8.33 2.23
C GLY A 66 22.08 -8.01 2.86
N LYS A 67 22.17 -8.02 4.19
CA LYS A 67 23.41 -7.79 4.94
C LYS A 67 24.46 -8.86 4.67
N ALA A 68 24.05 -10.14 4.59
CA ALA A 68 24.97 -11.27 4.37
C ALA A 68 25.45 -11.38 2.92
N THR A 69 24.53 -11.21 1.96
CA THR A 69 24.83 -11.45 0.54
C THR A 69 25.43 -10.25 -0.19
N ARG A 70 25.10 -9.03 0.27
CA ARG A 70 25.51 -7.76 -0.38
C ARG A 70 25.08 -7.63 -1.84
N THR A 71 24.04 -8.36 -2.24
CA THR A 71 23.45 -8.35 -3.59
C THR A 71 21.95 -8.11 -3.52
N GLY A 72 21.37 -7.61 -4.62
CA GLY A 72 19.93 -7.52 -4.79
C GLY A 72 19.26 -8.89 -4.73
N THR A 73 17.95 -8.91 -4.84
CA THR A 73 17.14 -10.10 -4.58
C THR A 73 17.56 -11.31 -5.42
N VAL A 74 17.83 -11.13 -6.72
CA VAL A 74 18.24 -12.24 -7.62
C VAL A 74 19.53 -12.91 -7.13
N GLY A 75 20.53 -12.11 -6.84
CA GLY A 75 21.82 -12.60 -6.31
C GLY A 75 21.69 -13.18 -4.91
N ALA A 76 20.86 -12.59 -4.06
CA ALA A 76 20.64 -13.06 -2.69
C ALA A 76 20.03 -14.47 -2.65
N PHE A 77 18.98 -14.73 -3.43
CA PHE A 77 18.40 -16.07 -3.55
C PHE A 77 19.38 -17.07 -4.18
N ALA A 78 20.10 -16.66 -5.22
CA ALA A 78 21.11 -17.52 -5.86
C ALA A 78 22.26 -17.90 -4.91
N ARG A 79 22.72 -16.97 -4.07
CA ARG A 79 23.81 -17.22 -3.08
C ARG A 79 23.33 -18.04 -1.89
N LEU A 80 22.10 -17.81 -1.42
CA LEU A 80 21.58 -18.52 -0.24
C LEU A 80 21.17 -19.97 -0.58
N LEU A 81 20.49 -20.18 -1.71
CA LEU A 81 19.86 -21.46 -2.06
C LEU A 81 20.52 -22.19 -3.23
N GLY A 82 21.45 -21.53 -3.92
CA GLY A 82 22.05 -22.01 -5.16
C GLY A 82 21.36 -21.45 -6.41
N GLY A 83 22.10 -21.46 -7.52
CA GLY A 83 21.68 -20.78 -8.76
C GLY A 83 20.33 -21.20 -9.33
N ARG A 84 19.88 -22.44 -9.07
CA ARG A 84 18.56 -22.92 -9.52
C ARG A 84 17.37 -22.12 -8.98
N PHE A 85 17.56 -21.33 -7.94
CA PHE A 85 16.51 -20.53 -7.28
C PHE A 85 16.60 -19.02 -7.57
N ALA A 86 17.46 -18.58 -8.48
CA ALA A 86 17.61 -17.17 -8.85
C ALA A 86 16.30 -16.57 -9.38
N TRP A 87 15.46 -17.37 -10.03
CA TRP A 87 14.14 -16.98 -10.55
C TRP A 87 13.18 -16.49 -9.45
N MET A 88 13.28 -17.02 -8.22
CA MET A 88 12.49 -16.52 -7.09
C MET A 88 12.87 -15.08 -6.74
N GLY A 89 14.17 -14.79 -6.71
CA GLY A 89 14.66 -13.43 -6.51
C GLY A 89 14.28 -12.48 -7.66
N ALA A 90 14.20 -12.99 -8.89
CA ALA A 90 13.72 -12.23 -10.05
C ALA A 90 12.23 -11.93 -9.94
N TRP A 91 11.40 -12.86 -9.48
CA TRP A 91 10.00 -12.62 -9.16
C TRP A 91 9.83 -11.49 -8.15
N VAL A 92 10.53 -11.57 -7.00
CA VAL A 92 10.49 -10.54 -5.95
C VAL A 92 10.84 -9.17 -6.51
N ALA A 93 11.95 -9.08 -7.26
CA ALA A 93 12.36 -7.83 -7.89
C ALA A 93 11.32 -7.29 -8.87
N PHE A 94 10.78 -8.17 -9.71
CA PHE A 94 9.84 -7.78 -10.75
C PHE A 94 8.51 -7.34 -10.15
N THR A 95 7.98 -8.04 -9.14
CA THR A 95 6.74 -7.64 -8.46
C THR A 95 6.85 -6.23 -7.87
N ALA A 96 7.91 -5.94 -7.12
CA ALA A 96 8.14 -4.60 -6.59
C ALA A 96 8.33 -3.54 -7.70
N THR A 97 8.97 -3.91 -8.81
CA THR A 97 9.16 -3.01 -9.97
C THR A 97 7.85 -2.78 -10.73
N ALA A 98 7.00 -3.80 -10.88
CA ALA A 98 5.68 -3.66 -11.51
C ALA A 98 4.76 -2.76 -10.67
N ILE A 99 4.82 -2.89 -9.34
CA ILE A 99 4.14 -1.96 -8.43
C ILE A 99 4.66 -0.53 -8.63
N MET A 100 5.97 -0.33 -8.76
CA MET A 100 6.56 0.99 -9.00
C MET A 100 5.93 1.70 -10.21
N PHE A 101 5.55 0.99 -11.27
CA PHE A 101 5.00 1.58 -12.49
C PHE A 101 3.69 2.33 -12.23
N TYR A 102 2.76 1.76 -11.47
CA TYR A 102 1.52 2.45 -11.13
C TYR A 102 1.62 3.26 -9.84
N TYR A 103 2.47 2.88 -8.88
CA TYR A 103 2.67 3.62 -7.63
C TYR A 103 3.23 5.03 -7.88
N SER A 104 4.06 5.20 -8.88
CA SER A 104 4.57 6.52 -9.30
C SER A 104 3.46 7.44 -9.84
N VAL A 105 2.39 6.88 -10.39
CA VAL A 105 1.18 7.63 -10.76
C VAL A 105 0.46 8.14 -9.52
N VAL A 106 0.29 7.29 -8.50
CA VAL A 106 -0.27 7.70 -7.19
C VAL A 106 0.57 8.81 -6.56
N ALA A 107 1.90 8.69 -6.58
CA ALA A 107 2.78 9.76 -6.11
C ALA A 107 2.57 11.07 -6.88
N GLY A 108 2.33 10.99 -8.18
CA GLY A 108 1.95 12.14 -9.02
C GLY A 108 0.62 12.77 -8.59
N TRP A 109 -0.39 11.95 -8.26
CA TRP A 109 -1.68 12.43 -7.77
C TRP A 109 -1.54 13.20 -6.44
N THR A 110 -0.74 12.70 -5.52
CA THR A 110 -0.51 13.40 -4.24
C THR A 110 0.16 14.76 -4.42
N ILE A 111 1.11 14.86 -5.37
CA ILE A 111 1.74 16.13 -5.74
C ILE A 111 0.71 17.11 -6.31
N ARG A 112 -0.15 16.66 -7.23
CA ARG A 112 -1.21 17.50 -7.82
C ARG A 112 -2.14 18.05 -6.77
N TYR A 113 -2.60 17.18 -5.86
CA TYR A 113 -3.51 17.57 -4.80
C TYR A 113 -2.88 18.47 -3.73
N PHE A 114 -1.60 18.31 -3.47
CA PHE A 114 -0.87 19.28 -2.64
C PHE A 114 -0.93 20.69 -3.24
N PHE A 115 -0.63 20.82 -4.53
CA PHE A 115 -0.71 22.14 -5.19
C PHE A 115 -2.14 22.66 -5.27
N ALA A 116 -3.13 21.82 -5.52
CA ALA A 116 -4.53 22.20 -5.52
C ALA A 116 -4.99 22.69 -4.14
N GLY A 117 -4.52 22.06 -3.05
CA GLY A 117 -4.72 22.55 -1.68
C GLY A 117 -4.10 23.91 -1.45
N VAL A 118 -2.82 24.09 -1.83
CA VAL A 118 -2.11 25.37 -1.68
C VAL A 118 -2.74 26.49 -2.50
N THR A 119 -3.22 26.24 -3.70
CA THR A 119 -3.86 27.26 -4.56
C THR A 119 -5.31 27.56 -4.18
N GLY A 120 -5.95 26.72 -3.35
CA GLY A 120 -7.35 26.83 -2.99
C GLY A 120 -8.30 26.26 -4.06
N GLU A 121 -7.79 25.54 -5.05
CA GLU A 121 -8.60 24.92 -6.11
C GLU A 121 -9.58 23.85 -5.56
N LEU A 122 -9.33 23.33 -4.37
CA LEU A 122 -10.20 22.38 -3.69
C LEU A 122 -11.33 23.04 -2.89
N GLU A 123 -11.32 24.38 -2.76
CA GLU A 123 -12.32 25.14 -2.02
C GLU A 123 -13.51 25.48 -2.92
N GLY A 124 -14.73 25.17 -2.49
CA GLY A 124 -15.96 25.53 -3.18
C GLY A 124 -16.30 24.72 -4.42
N GLU A 125 -15.51 23.70 -4.75
CA GLU A 125 -15.77 22.82 -5.88
C GLU A 125 -16.70 21.67 -5.52
N ILE A 126 -17.38 21.14 -6.55
CA ILE A 126 -18.18 19.91 -6.41
C ILE A 126 -17.23 18.76 -6.04
N PRO A 127 -17.51 17.98 -4.97
CA PRO A 127 -16.67 16.87 -4.58
C PRO A 127 -16.37 15.93 -5.74
N GLY A 128 -15.09 15.63 -5.96
CA GLY A 128 -14.65 14.74 -7.03
C GLY A 128 -14.53 15.38 -8.42
N ALA A 129 -14.96 16.64 -8.65
CA ALA A 129 -14.79 17.29 -9.96
C ALA A 129 -13.34 17.36 -10.40
N LEU A 130 -12.44 17.75 -9.49
CA LEU A 130 -11.00 17.72 -9.77
C LEU A 130 -10.52 16.29 -10.08
N TRP A 131 -10.96 15.30 -9.31
CA TRP A 131 -10.58 13.91 -9.52
C TRP A 131 -10.99 13.40 -10.89
N THR A 132 -12.27 13.57 -11.27
CA THR A 132 -12.79 13.09 -12.54
C THR A 132 -12.17 13.79 -13.76
N GLY A 133 -11.81 15.06 -13.63
CA GLY A 133 -11.12 15.80 -14.70
C GLY A 133 -9.61 15.53 -14.78
N PHE A 134 -9.00 15.08 -13.68
CA PHE A 134 -7.56 14.86 -13.56
C PHE A 134 -7.17 13.39 -13.78
N ALA A 135 -7.85 12.43 -13.12
CA ALA A 135 -7.56 11.01 -13.27
C ALA A 135 -7.76 10.56 -14.73
N GLY A 136 -6.76 9.90 -15.32
CA GLY A 136 -6.79 9.49 -16.70
C GLY A 136 -6.45 10.60 -17.73
N SER A 137 -6.04 11.77 -17.27
CA SER A 137 -5.71 12.91 -18.15
C SER A 137 -4.20 13.04 -18.45
N ALA A 138 -3.86 13.87 -19.43
CA ALA A 138 -2.47 14.23 -19.72
C ALA A 138 -1.76 14.90 -18.54
N SER A 139 -2.50 15.60 -17.67
CA SER A 139 -1.96 16.22 -16.46
C SER A 139 -1.56 15.16 -15.41
N ALA A 140 -2.26 14.03 -15.35
CA ALA A 140 -1.84 12.88 -14.53
C ALA A 140 -0.52 12.28 -15.03
N VAL A 141 -0.30 12.22 -16.34
CA VAL A 141 0.99 11.81 -16.90
C VAL A 141 2.11 12.80 -16.56
N ALA A 142 1.82 14.11 -16.60
CA ALA A 142 2.82 15.13 -16.24
C ALA A 142 3.24 15.03 -14.77
N THR A 143 2.30 14.83 -13.84
CA THR A 143 2.63 14.68 -12.42
C THR A 143 3.31 13.34 -12.10
N HIS A 144 2.95 12.26 -12.82
CA HIS A 144 3.68 11.01 -12.81
C HIS A 144 5.14 11.20 -13.25
N ALA A 145 5.39 11.96 -14.32
CA ALA A 145 6.74 12.28 -14.78
C ALA A 145 7.54 13.04 -13.71
N ILE A 146 6.90 13.99 -13.02
CA ILE A 146 7.53 14.74 -11.91
C ILE A 146 7.91 13.80 -10.77
N ALA A 147 7.00 12.92 -10.33
CA ALA A 147 7.27 11.95 -9.28
C ALA A 147 8.45 11.03 -9.64
N MET A 148 8.45 10.48 -10.86
CA MET A 148 9.56 9.66 -11.36
C MET A 148 10.87 10.43 -11.42
N ALA A 149 10.86 11.68 -11.90
CA ALA A 149 12.06 12.52 -11.98
C ALA A 149 12.66 12.79 -10.60
N ILE A 150 11.83 13.05 -9.58
CA ILE A 150 12.29 13.23 -8.19
C ILE A 150 12.95 11.95 -7.68
N GLY A 151 12.31 10.79 -7.84
CA GLY A 151 12.86 9.51 -7.41
C GLY A 151 14.19 9.19 -8.10
N VAL A 152 14.25 9.31 -9.42
CA VAL A 152 15.47 9.12 -10.24
C VAL A 152 16.59 10.05 -9.79
N PHE A 153 16.29 11.32 -9.56
CA PHE A 153 17.27 12.32 -9.11
C PHE A 153 17.89 11.97 -7.75
N VAL A 154 17.10 11.46 -6.81
CA VAL A 154 17.58 11.02 -5.50
C VAL A 154 18.44 9.77 -5.64
N VAL A 155 17.93 8.73 -6.33
CA VAL A 155 18.60 7.45 -6.49
C VAL A 155 19.91 7.58 -7.29
N ALA A 156 19.96 8.46 -8.28
CA ALA A 156 21.18 8.75 -9.05
C ALA A 156 22.36 9.23 -8.17
N ARG A 157 22.08 9.79 -7.00
CA ARG A 157 23.10 10.22 -6.01
C ARG A 157 23.57 9.11 -5.08
N GLY A 158 23.08 7.88 -5.28
CA GLY A 158 23.44 6.70 -4.48
C GLY A 158 22.91 6.75 -3.06
N VAL A 159 23.47 5.91 -2.20
CA VAL A 159 23.05 5.75 -0.79
C VAL A 159 23.01 7.08 -0.04
N ARG A 160 23.97 7.97 -0.27
CA ARG A 160 23.98 9.30 0.36
C ARG A 160 22.82 10.19 -0.08
N GLY A 161 22.36 10.06 -1.32
CA GLY A 161 21.18 10.75 -1.82
C GLY A 161 19.92 10.26 -1.12
N ILE A 162 19.76 8.94 -1.02
CA ILE A 162 18.67 8.27 -0.32
C ILE A 162 18.64 8.67 1.15
N GLU A 163 19.79 8.60 1.84
CA GLU A 163 19.93 8.96 3.26
C GLU A 163 19.54 10.44 3.52
N ARG A 164 19.98 11.37 2.67
CA ARG A 164 19.62 12.79 2.80
C ARG A 164 18.14 13.06 2.53
N ALA A 165 17.58 12.41 1.51
CA ALA A 165 16.16 12.54 1.21
C ALA A 165 15.31 12.00 2.37
N ALA A 166 15.62 10.82 2.89
CA ALA A 166 14.92 10.22 4.00
C ALA A 166 15.06 11.04 5.29
N ALA A 167 16.25 11.62 5.56
CA ALA A 167 16.50 12.49 6.71
C ALA A 167 15.65 13.78 6.70
N PHE A 168 15.17 14.21 5.54
CA PHE A 168 14.23 15.32 5.40
C PHE A 168 12.78 14.83 5.37
N LEU A 169 12.47 13.86 4.50
CA LEU A 169 11.09 13.45 4.24
C LEU A 169 10.43 12.81 5.46
N ILE A 170 11.13 11.92 6.18
CA ILE A 170 10.51 11.11 7.23
C ILE A 170 10.23 11.90 8.51
N PRO A 171 11.16 12.69 9.08
CA PRO A 171 10.83 13.54 10.22
C PRO A 171 9.75 14.57 9.88
N SER A 172 9.80 15.16 8.68
CA SER A 172 8.77 16.11 8.22
C SER A 172 7.41 15.44 8.13
N LEU A 173 7.32 14.27 7.49
CA LEU A 173 6.11 13.46 7.41
C LEU A 173 5.53 13.19 8.81
N PHE A 174 6.37 12.72 9.72
CA PHE A 174 5.94 12.41 11.09
C PHE A 174 5.35 13.62 11.79
N VAL A 175 6.02 14.78 11.71
CA VAL A 175 5.51 16.04 12.29
C VAL A 175 4.17 16.44 11.68
N LEU A 176 4.03 16.36 10.34
CA LEU A 176 2.78 16.71 9.65
C LEU A 176 1.63 15.79 10.08
N VAL A 177 1.86 14.48 10.15
CA VAL A 177 0.83 13.50 10.58
C VAL A 177 0.46 13.71 12.05
N VAL A 178 1.43 13.99 12.94
CA VAL A 178 1.17 14.28 14.36
C VAL A 178 0.34 15.56 14.51
N VAL A 179 0.66 16.62 13.80
CA VAL A 179 -0.11 17.89 13.82
C VAL A 179 -1.57 17.62 13.40
N LEU A 180 -1.77 16.87 12.32
CA LEU A 180 -3.11 16.54 11.85
C LEU A 180 -3.85 15.60 12.82
N ALA A 181 -3.17 14.63 13.42
CA ALA A 181 -3.77 13.72 14.41
C ALA A 181 -4.19 14.50 15.68
N ILE A 182 -3.35 15.43 16.18
CA ILE A 182 -3.72 16.29 17.31
C ILE A 182 -4.95 17.14 16.95
N ARG A 183 -4.98 17.71 15.75
CA ARG A 183 -6.14 18.48 15.30
C ARG A 183 -7.40 17.61 15.21
N ALA A 184 -7.28 16.39 14.70
CA ALA A 184 -8.40 15.46 14.58
C ALA A 184 -9.02 15.13 15.94
N VAL A 185 -8.21 14.74 16.92
CA VAL A 185 -8.71 14.36 18.27
C VAL A 185 -9.26 15.53 19.08
N THR A 186 -8.96 16.77 18.69
CA THR A 186 -9.52 17.98 19.32
C THR A 186 -10.82 18.46 18.68
N LEU A 187 -11.33 17.76 17.66
CA LEU A 187 -12.64 18.07 17.06
C LEU A 187 -13.78 17.61 17.96
N PRO A 188 -14.87 18.40 18.11
CA PRO A 188 -16.09 17.90 18.72
C PRO A 188 -16.62 16.67 17.97
N GLY A 189 -16.93 15.58 18.68
CA GLY A 189 -17.37 14.31 18.07
C GLY A 189 -16.23 13.35 17.71
N ALA A 190 -14.96 13.74 17.89
CA ALA A 190 -13.81 12.87 17.65
C ALA A 190 -13.76 11.67 18.60
N GLU A 191 -14.40 11.76 19.78
CA GLU A 191 -14.52 10.69 20.76
C GLU A 191 -15.19 9.45 20.18
N GLY A 192 -16.15 9.61 19.25
CA GLY A 192 -16.76 8.50 18.51
C GLY A 192 -15.72 7.73 17.68
N GLY A 193 -14.84 8.44 16.98
CA GLY A 193 -13.75 7.82 16.20
C GLY A 193 -12.70 7.13 17.08
N LEU A 194 -12.35 7.73 18.23
CA LEU A 194 -11.47 7.08 19.21
C LEU A 194 -12.09 5.83 19.81
N ALA A 195 -13.36 5.90 20.20
CA ALA A 195 -14.09 4.74 20.72
C ALA A 195 -14.15 3.62 19.68
N PHE A 196 -14.46 3.94 18.42
CA PHE A 196 -14.47 3.00 17.31
C PHE A 196 -13.11 2.31 17.11
N LEU A 197 -12.00 3.05 17.18
CA LEU A 197 -10.66 2.49 17.00
C LEU A 197 -10.16 1.68 18.20
N PHE A 198 -10.48 2.09 19.43
CA PHE A 198 -9.85 1.53 20.63
C PHE A 198 -10.78 0.70 21.52
N THR A 199 -12.05 0.57 21.13
CA THR A 199 -13.01 -0.30 21.84
C THR A 199 -13.39 -1.47 20.91
N PRO A 200 -12.64 -2.60 20.98
CA PRO A 200 -12.91 -3.72 20.08
C PRO A 200 -14.26 -4.38 20.38
N ASN A 201 -15.04 -4.59 19.35
CA ASN A 201 -16.13 -5.55 19.42
C ASN A 201 -15.54 -6.96 19.25
N TRP A 202 -15.42 -7.71 20.36
CA TRP A 202 -14.77 -9.02 20.37
C TRP A 202 -15.43 -10.06 19.48
N SER A 203 -16.75 -9.91 19.18
CA SER A 203 -17.45 -10.81 18.27
C SER A 203 -16.93 -10.69 16.83
N ASP A 204 -16.41 -9.54 16.44
CA ASP A 204 -15.85 -9.30 15.10
C ASP A 204 -14.57 -10.12 14.85
N LEU A 205 -13.83 -10.48 15.90
CA LEU A 205 -12.68 -11.38 15.76
C LEU A 205 -13.09 -12.81 15.33
N GLY A 206 -14.37 -13.16 15.38
CA GLY A 206 -14.91 -14.39 14.79
C GLY A 206 -15.01 -14.34 13.26
N ARG A 207 -14.93 -13.17 12.65
CA ARG A 207 -14.97 -13.01 11.19
C ARG A 207 -13.59 -13.23 10.57
N ALA A 208 -13.48 -14.20 9.67
CA ALA A 208 -12.22 -14.49 8.97
C ALA A 208 -11.70 -13.28 8.18
N SER A 209 -12.59 -12.44 7.63
CA SER A 209 -12.24 -11.24 6.87
C SER A 209 -11.40 -10.25 7.69
N VAL A 210 -11.69 -10.05 8.98
CA VAL A 210 -10.92 -9.17 9.87
C VAL A 210 -9.45 -9.59 9.94
N TRP A 211 -9.19 -10.89 10.11
CA TRP A 211 -7.83 -11.43 10.15
C TRP A 211 -7.12 -11.34 8.79
N LEU A 212 -7.83 -11.67 7.71
CA LEU A 212 -7.26 -11.67 6.38
C LEU A 212 -6.93 -10.26 5.90
N GLU A 213 -7.80 -9.28 6.17
CA GLU A 213 -7.53 -7.89 5.84
C GLU A 213 -6.44 -7.27 6.72
N ALA A 214 -6.35 -7.66 7.99
CA ALA A 214 -5.27 -7.25 8.88
C ALA A 214 -3.90 -7.82 8.43
N LEU A 215 -3.87 -9.08 7.98
CA LEU A 215 -2.69 -9.69 7.38
C LEU A 215 -2.32 -8.99 6.06
N THR A 216 -3.32 -8.76 5.19
CA THR A 216 -3.15 -8.02 3.94
C THR A 216 -2.55 -6.64 4.18
N GLN A 217 -3.06 -5.91 5.18
CA GLN A 217 -2.55 -4.57 5.51
C GLN A 217 -1.09 -4.62 5.94
N ASN A 218 -0.71 -5.56 6.81
CA ASN A 218 0.69 -5.74 7.20
C ASN A 218 1.60 -6.14 6.03
N ALA A 219 1.12 -6.99 5.13
CA ALA A 219 1.89 -7.39 3.95
C ALA A 219 2.11 -6.23 2.97
N TRP A 220 1.18 -5.28 2.93
CA TRP A 220 1.26 -4.11 2.06
C TRP A 220 2.10 -2.97 2.66
N ASP A 221 1.86 -2.60 3.92
CA ASP A 221 2.38 -1.33 4.45
C ASP A 221 3.74 -1.44 5.12
N THR A 222 4.15 -2.61 5.62
CA THR A 222 5.44 -2.77 6.30
C THR A 222 6.63 -2.95 5.35
N GLY A 223 6.39 -3.17 4.07
CA GLY A 223 7.43 -3.52 3.10
C GLY A 223 8.01 -4.92 3.27
N ALA A 224 7.47 -5.72 4.20
CA ALA A 224 7.94 -7.08 4.47
C ALA A 224 7.50 -8.05 3.37
N GLY A 225 8.45 -8.76 2.77
CA GLY A 225 8.21 -9.64 1.63
C GLY A 225 8.37 -8.96 0.27
N TRP A 226 8.71 -7.66 0.23
CA TRP A 226 8.86 -6.89 -1.01
C TRP A 226 10.26 -6.96 -1.62
N GLY A 227 11.28 -7.37 -0.85
CA GLY A 227 12.68 -7.25 -1.23
C GLY A 227 13.26 -5.84 -1.06
N LEU A 228 12.46 -4.89 -0.60
CA LEU A 228 12.90 -3.51 -0.36
C LEU A 228 13.85 -3.43 0.84
N ALA A 229 13.50 -4.09 1.95
CA ALA A 229 14.34 -4.17 3.14
C ALA A 229 15.66 -4.88 2.84
N LEU A 230 15.65 -5.95 2.05
CA LEU A 230 16.85 -6.61 1.54
C LEU A 230 17.73 -5.64 0.76
N SER A 231 17.14 -4.86 -0.17
CA SER A 231 17.88 -3.94 -1.02
C SER A 231 18.58 -2.84 -0.24
N TYR A 232 17.97 -2.36 0.85
CA TYR A 232 18.62 -1.39 1.74
C TYR A 232 19.62 -2.04 2.71
N ALA A 233 19.36 -3.28 3.14
CA ALA A 233 20.28 -4.02 4.00
C ALA A 233 21.64 -4.31 3.34
N ILE A 234 21.73 -4.28 2.01
CA ILE A 234 23.00 -4.35 1.27
C ILE A 234 23.97 -3.26 1.75
N TYR A 235 23.45 -2.09 2.13
CA TYR A 235 24.20 -0.92 2.57
C TYR A 235 24.40 -0.83 4.09
N MET A 236 23.89 -1.80 4.87
CA MET A 236 24.09 -1.84 6.32
C MET A 236 25.56 -2.06 6.66
N ARG A 237 26.04 -1.46 7.73
CA ARG A 237 27.36 -1.77 8.28
C ARG A 237 27.34 -3.17 8.91
N ARG A 238 28.50 -3.84 8.97
CA ARG A 238 28.58 -5.19 9.53
C ARG A 238 28.17 -5.27 11.00
N GLN A 239 28.41 -4.21 11.76
CA GLN A 239 28.10 -4.10 13.19
C GLN A 239 26.64 -3.68 13.48
N GLU A 240 25.81 -3.41 12.49
CA GLU A 240 24.42 -3.06 12.73
C GLU A 240 23.61 -4.28 13.16
N ASP A 241 22.78 -4.11 14.19
CA ASP A 241 21.90 -5.16 14.69
C ASP A 241 20.72 -5.36 13.74
N THR A 242 20.62 -6.55 13.15
CA THR A 242 19.53 -6.92 12.25
C THR A 242 18.21 -7.06 13.00
N ALA A 243 18.23 -7.66 14.20
CA ALA A 243 17.01 -7.89 14.96
C ALA A 243 16.39 -6.57 15.44
N LEU A 244 17.20 -5.73 16.11
CA LEU A 244 16.73 -4.43 16.59
C LEU A 244 16.17 -3.58 15.45
N ASN A 245 16.84 -3.52 14.31
CA ASN A 245 16.40 -2.72 13.16
C ASN A 245 15.10 -3.26 12.55
N SER A 246 14.88 -4.58 12.52
CA SER A 246 13.62 -5.18 12.05
C SER A 246 12.43 -4.81 12.94
N PHE A 247 12.61 -4.85 14.26
CA PHE A 247 11.57 -4.42 15.19
C PHE A 247 11.30 -2.91 15.10
N LEU A 248 12.34 -2.09 15.10
CA LEU A 248 12.19 -0.63 14.98
C LEU A 248 11.49 -0.22 13.68
N LEU A 249 11.79 -0.92 12.58
CA LEU A 249 11.11 -0.68 11.31
C LEU A 249 9.63 -1.07 11.39
N GLY A 250 9.32 -2.28 11.83
CA GLY A 250 7.94 -2.77 11.89
C GLY A 250 7.07 -1.92 12.83
N PHE A 251 7.53 -1.69 14.06
CA PHE A 251 6.79 -0.86 15.02
C PHE A 251 6.71 0.61 14.60
N GLY A 252 7.80 1.16 14.07
CA GLY A 252 7.83 2.55 13.58
C GLY A 252 6.85 2.76 12.43
N ASN A 253 6.81 1.84 11.47
CA ASN A 253 5.84 1.86 10.37
C ASN A 253 4.40 1.82 10.87
N ASN A 254 4.09 0.86 11.75
CA ASN A 254 2.73 0.69 12.27
C ASN A 254 2.30 1.87 13.17
N SER A 255 3.25 2.53 13.86
CA SER A 255 2.94 3.76 14.59
C SER A 255 2.47 4.89 13.69
N VAL A 256 3.05 5.04 12.50
CA VAL A 256 2.59 6.02 11.51
C VAL A 256 1.21 5.65 10.97
N SER A 257 0.95 4.36 10.67
CA SER A 257 -0.38 3.87 10.26
C SER A 257 -1.44 4.18 11.32
N LEU A 258 -1.14 3.93 12.60
CA LEU A 258 -2.06 4.19 13.69
C LEU A 258 -2.36 5.70 13.83
N LEU A 259 -1.34 6.56 13.76
CA LEU A 259 -1.53 8.02 13.78
C LEU A 259 -2.37 8.50 12.60
N ALA A 260 -2.15 7.96 11.41
CA ALA A 260 -2.95 8.26 10.23
C ALA A 260 -4.40 7.75 10.39
N GLY A 261 -4.59 6.56 10.98
CA GLY A 261 -5.91 6.05 11.33
C GLY A 261 -6.67 6.97 12.28
N ILE A 262 -6.02 7.41 13.37
CA ILE A 262 -6.58 8.38 14.31
C ILE A 262 -6.94 9.68 13.58
N MET A 263 -6.01 10.22 12.79
CA MET A 263 -6.23 11.45 12.01
C MET A 263 -7.48 11.35 11.12
N VAL A 264 -7.57 10.33 10.28
CA VAL A 264 -8.65 10.22 9.29
C VAL A 264 -9.95 9.83 9.97
N ILE A 265 -9.96 8.77 10.80
CA ILE A 265 -11.19 8.22 11.38
C ILE A 265 -11.81 9.22 12.34
N CYS A 266 -11.04 9.84 13.27
CA CYS A 266 -11.59 10.84 14.17
C CYS A 266 -12.14 12.07 13.41
N THR A 267 -11.48 12.50 12.34
CA THR A 267 -11.98 13.62 11.53
C THR A 267 -13.27 13.24 10.81
N VAL A 268 -13.34 12.03 10.22
CA VAL A 268 -14.56 11.57 9.53
C VAL A 268 -15.72 11.42 10.52
N PHE A 269 -15.49 10.86 11.70
CA PHE A 269 -16.57 10.75 12.72
C PHE A 269 -17.03 12.11 13.23
N ALA A 270 -16.12 13.08 13.38
CA ALA A 270 -16.44 14.39 13.87
C ALA A 270 -17.26 15.25 12.88
N VAL A 271 -16.91 15.22 11.59
CA VAL A 271 -17.47 16.16 10.61
C VAL A 271 -18.06 15.49 9.36
N GLY A 272 -17.77 14.22 9.11
CA GLY A 272 -18.22 13.49 7.92
C GLY A 272 -19.74 13.51 7.72
N PRO A 273 -20.56 13.21 8.76
CA PRO A 273 -22.01 13.25 8.64
C PRO A 273 -22.56 14.63 8.22
N ALA A 274 -22.04 15.71 8.82
CA ALA A 274 -22.46 17.06 8.47
C ALA A 274 -22.06 17.44 7.03
N VAL A 275 -20.86 17.05 6.61
CA VAL A 275 -20.38 17.27 5.23
C VAL A 275 -21.20 16.45 4.24
N ALA A 276 -21.49 15.19 4.52
CA ALA A 276 -22.33 14.35 3.68
C ALA A 276 -23.73 14.95 3.49
N THR A 277 -24.35 15.42 4.58
CA THR A 277 -25.64 16.09 4.54
C THR A 277 -25.59 17.38 3.69
N GLN A 278 -24.53 18.17 3.83
CA GLN A 278 -24.36 19.39 3.04
C GLN A 278 -24.18 19.11 1.54
N ILE A 279 -23.37 18.10 1.19
CA ILE A 279 -23.17 17.68 -0.20
C ILE A 279 -24.48 17.16 -0.79
N ALA A 280 -25.20 16.34 -0.05
CA ALA A 280 -26.49 15.79 -0.48
C ALA A 280 -27.60 16.86 -0.59
N ALA A 281 -27.38 18.07 -0.10
CA ALA A 281 -28.36 19.16 -0.19
C ALA A 281 -28.55 19.71 -1.62
N THR A 282 -27.68 19.33 -2.57
CA THR A 282 -27.83 19.73 -3.98
C THR A 282 -27.99 18.48 -4.86
N PRO A 283 -28.85 18.52 -5.92
CA PRO A 283 -29.04 17.37 -6.81
C PRO A 283 -27.74 16.84 -7.41
N ALA A 284 -26.88 17.72 -7.90
CA ALA A 284 -25.59 17.34 -8.48
C ALA A 284 -24.63 16.74 -7.44
N GLY A 285 -24.59 17.32 -6.24
CA GLY A 285 -23.79 16.81 -5.13
C GLY A 285 -24.27 15.44 -4.64
N PHE A 286 -25.59 15.23 -4.62
CA PHE A 286 -26.20 13.96 -4.25
C PHE A 286 -25.84 12.83 -5.23
N GLU A 287 -26.02 13.05 -6.55
CA GLU A 287 -25.60 12.07 -7.55
C GLU A 287 -24.12 11.73 -7.45
N GLN A 288 -23.31 12.73 -7.18
CA GLN A 288 -21.88 12.55 -7.07
C GLN A 288 -21.50 11.81 -5.78
N ALA A 289 -22.15 12.12 -4.66
CA ALA A 289 -22.00 11.39 -3.41
C ALA A 289 -22.34 9.91 -3.60
N ILE A 290 -23.45 9.59 -4.26
CA ILE A 290 -23.85 8.22 -4.56
C ILE A 290 -22.84 7.50 -5.44
N ARG A 291 -22.37 8.11 -6.51
CA ARG A 291 -21.35 7.54 -7.38
C ARG A 291 -19.99 7.32 -6.67
N ALA A 292 -19.67 8.20 -5.72
CA ALA A 292 -18.47 8.09 -4.90
C ALA A 292 -18.60 7.05 -3.76
N TYR A 293 -19.82 6.61 -3.47
CA TYR A 293 -20.14 5.70 -2.35
C TYR A 293 -20.89 4.45 -2.82
N PRO A 294 -20.20 3.42 -3.28
CA PRO A 294 -20.80 2.11 -3.42
C PRO A 294 -21.35 1.66 -2.05
N GLY A 295 -22.66 1.51 -1.95
CA GLY A 295 -23.34 1.15 -0.72
C GLY A 295 -24.10 2.26 0.00
N LEU A 296 -23.89 3.55 -0.29
CA LEU A 296 -24.76 4.61 0.19
C LEU A 296 -26.16 4.46 -0.41
N GLU A 297 -26.24 4.08 -1.68
CA GLU A 297 -27.47 3.74 -2.39
C GLU A 297 -28.25 2.65 -1.66
N ALA A 298 -27.64 1.51 -1.39
CA ALA A 298 -28.26 0.40 -0.67
C ALA A 298 -28.68 0.76 0.76
N ARG A 299 -27.94 1.66 1.43
CA ARG A 299 -28.27 2.14 2.78
C ARG A 299 -29.38 3.18 2.77
N LEU A 300 -29.43 4.05 1.77
CA LEU A 300 -30.55 4.95 1.54
C LEU A 300 -31.82 4.14 1.26
N GLU A 301 -31.73 3.10 0.46
CA GLU A 301 -32.83 2.16 0.21
C GLU A 301 -33.29 1.46 1.49
N ALA A 302 -32.35 0.92 2.28
CA ALA A 302 -32.67 0.27 3.56
C ALA A 302 -33.25 1.25 4.58
N GLY A 303 -32.72 2.47 4.68
CA GLY A 303 -33.22 3.51 5.56
C GLY A 303 -34.58 4.03 5.14
N LEU A 304 -34.87 4.10 3.85
CA LEU A 304 -36.18 4.44 3.30
C LEU A 304 -37.20 3.34 3.59
N LEU A 305 -36.83 2.07 3.49
CA LEU A 305 -37.69 0.93 3.81
C LEU A 305 -37.95 0.82 5.33
N ASP A 306 -36.96 1.03 6.18
CA ASP A 306 -37.10 1.06 7.64
C ASP A 306 -37.95 2.24 8.13
N ALA A 307 -37.90 3.37 7.43
CA ALA A 307 -38.74 4.53 7.72
C ALA A 307 -40.20 4.36 7.26
N GLY A 308 -40.57 3.18 6.73
CA GLY A 308 -41.94 2.89 6.27
C GLY A 308 -42.32 3.65 5.00
N VAL A 309 -41.32 4.09 4.23
CA VAL A 309 -41.53 4.79 2.96
C VAL A 309 -41.77 3.78 1.85
N GLU A 310 -42.76 2.91 2.02
CA GLU A 310 -43.29 2.08 0.93
C GLU A 310 -43.95 2.91 -0.19
N ASN A 311 -44.20 4.19 0.08
CA ASN A 311 -44.88 5.10 -0.84
C ASN A 311 -44.33 6.54 -0.72
N VAL A 312 -43.24 6.85 -1.39
CA VAL A 312 -42.79 8.25 -1.64
C VAL A 312 -43.84 9.04 -2.45
N SER A 313 -44.91 8.40 -2.83
CA SER A 313 -46.05 8.93 -3.57
C SER A 313 -46.93 9.92 -2.80
N ALA A 314 -46.82 10.02 -1.48
CA ALA A 314 -47.67 10.90 -0.71
C ALA A 314 -47.42 12.39 -0.99
N THR A 315 -46.22 12.76 -1.47
CA THR A 315 -45.87 14.14 -1.81
C THR A 315 -46.01 14.47 -3.31
N THR A 316 -46.01 13.47 -4.19
CA THR A 316 -46.01 13.68 -5.65
C THR A 316 -47.12 12.94 -6.40
N GLY A 317 -47.90 12.08 -5.72
CA GLY A 317 -48.97 11.30 -6.35
C GLY A 317 -48.53 10.14 -7.25
N VAL A 318 -47.25 9.75 -7.28
CA VAL A 318 -46.73 8.66 -8.09
C VAL A 318 -46.18 7.53 -7.19
N PRO A 319 -46.73 6.28 -7.30
CA PRO A 319 -46.22 5.15 -6.53
C PRO A 319 -44.82 4.75 -7.03
N LEU A 320 -43.85 4.58 -6.13
CA LEU A 320 -42.57 3.96 -6.42
C LEU A 320 -42.69 2.46 -6.16
N VAL A 321 -42.40 1.64 -7.16
CA VAL A 321 -42.30 0.19 -7.04
C VAL A 321 -40.84 -0.14 -6.77
N ALA A 322 -40.54 -1.23 -6.03
CA ALA A 322 -39.21 -1.61 -5.63
C ALA A 322 -38.19 -1.69 -6.80
N ASP A 323 -38.64 -2.08 -8.00
CA ASP A 323 -37.81 -2.11 -9.22
C ASP A 323 -37.45 -0.72 -9.77
N GLU A 324 -38.23 0.32 -9.39
CA GLU A 324 -37.95 1.71 -9.77
C GLU A 324 -36.91 2.35 -8.82
N VAL A 325 -36.76 1.85 -7.60
CA VAL A 325 -35.78 2.35 -6.64
C VAL A 325 -34.35 2.03 -7.12
N VAL A 326 -34.14 0.90 -7.79
CA VAL A 326 -32.82 0.52 -8.39
C VAL A 326 -32.54 1.31 -9.68
N GLY A 327 -33.57 1.58 -10.51
CA GLY A 327 -33.46 2.45 -11.70
C GLY A 327 -33.50 3.95 -11.40
N PHE A 328 -33.73 4.27 -10.16
CA PHE A 328 -34.08 5.55 -9.61
C PHE A 328 -32.97 6.59 -9.69
N PHE A 329 -31.72 6.21 -9.55
CA PHE A 329 -30.61 7.15 -9.60
C PHE A 329 -30.14 7.48 -11.03
N GLY A 330 -30.84 6.95 -12.03
CA GLY A 330 -30.48 7.08 -13.43
C GLY A 330 -31.16 8.17 -14.24
N ASN A 331 -32.38 8.62 -13.91
CA ASN A 331 -33.13 9.51 -14.81
C ASN A 331 -34.17 10.42 -14.14
N SER A 332 -33.89 11.66 -14.01
CA SER A 332 -34.65 12.93 -14.02
C SER A 332 -34.54 13.80 -12.75
N ALA A 333 -34.32 15.10 -12.97
CA ALA A 333 -34.09 16.11 -11.94
C ALA A 333 -35.23 16.25 -10.91
N VAL A 334 -36.49 16.02 -11.29
CA VAL A 334 -37.66 16.14 -10.41
C VAL A 334 -37.72 15.02 -9.38
N SER A 335 -37.18 13.85 -9.68
CA SER A 335 -37.10 12.72 -8.75
C SER A 335 -36.00 12.88 -7.71
N ILE A 336 -34.90 13.57 -8.03
CA ILE A 336 -33.74 13.79 -7.16
C ILE A 336 -34.10 14.69 -5.97
N ASP A 337 -34.82 15.77 -6.17
CA ASP A 337 -35.21 16.71 -5.10
C ASP A 337 -36.09 16.06 -4.04
N ASN A 338 -37.05 15.23 -4.45
CA ASN A 338 -37.92 14.51 -3.53
C ASN A 338 -37.17 13.42 -2.74
N ARG A 339 -36.20 12.81 -3.31
CA ARG A 339 -35.35 11.80 -2.68
C ARG A 339 -34.43 12.37 -1.62
N LEU A 340 -33.83 13.54 -1.90
CA LEU A 340 -33.08 14.31 -0.94
C LEU A 340 -33.92 14.70 0.27
N LEU A 341 -35.16 15.11 0.03
CA LEU A 341 -36.11 15.46 1.08
C LEU A 341 -36.39 14.23 1.97
N VAL A 342 -36.71 13.11 1.39
CA VAL A 342 -37.02 11.86 2.11
C VAL A 342 -35.79 11.32 2.82
N ALA A 343 -34.61 11.33 2.20
CA ALA A 343 -33.38 10.92 2.82
C ALA A 343 -33.00 11.80 4.04
N ARG A 344 -33.28 13.10 3.98
CA ARG A 344 -33.12 14.02 5.11
C ARG A 344 -34.16 13.78 6.22
N GLU A 345 -35.43 13.62 5.85
CA GLU A 345 -36.53 13.40 6.80
C GLU A 345 -36.49 12.03 7.48
N SER A 346 -35.96 11.01 6.78
CA SER A 346 -35.73 9.66 7.34
C SER A 346 -34.50 9.52 8.23
N GLY A 347 -33.63 10.54 8.30
CA GLY A 347 -32.36 10.46 9.02
C GLY A 347 -31.32 9.55 8.35
N ALA A 348 -31.56 9.07 7.11
CA ALA A 348 -30.67 8.17 6.39
C ALA A 348 -29.31 8.79 6.05
N LEU A 349 -29.17 10.12 6.19
CA LEU A 349 -27.93 10.87 5.99
C LEU A 349 -27.29 11.30 7.32
N GLU A 350 -27.79 10.83 8.46
CA GLU A 350 -27.30 11.21 9.78
C GLU A 350 -26.69 10.03 10.53
N GLY A 351 -25.72 10.32 11.38
CA GLY A 351 -25.21 9.36 12.36
C GLY A 351 -23.91 8.64 11.98
N GLN A 352 -23.57 7.66 12.81
CA GLN A 352 -22.33 6.88 12.74
C GLN A 352 -22.21 6.08 11.43
N ASP A 353 -23.34 5.61 10.90
CA ASP A 353 -23.41 4.82 9.68
C ASP A 353 -22.94 5.60 8.45
N VAL A 354 -23.18 6.92 8.41
CA VAL A 354 -22.67 7.78 7.33
C VAL A 354 -21.16 7.91 7.41
N ALA A 355 -20.58 8.04 8.62
CA ALA A 355 -19.14 8.08 8.80
C ALA A 355 -18.47 6.79 8.32
N GLU A 356 -19.07 5.64 8.62
CA GLU A 356 -18.60 4.34 8.13
C GLU A 356 -18.71 4.22 6.61
N ALA A 357 -19.79 4.70 6.01
CA ALA A 357 -19.96 4.73 4.55
C ALA A 357 -18.92 5.62 3.86
N VAL A 358 -18.60 6.79 4.42
CA VAL A 358 -17.51 7.66 3.96
C VAL A 358 -16.18 6.91 3.97
N LEU A 359 -15.88 6.22 5.05
CA LEU A 359 -14.64 5.45 5.19
C LEU A 359 -14.60 4.24 4.24
N ALA A 360 -15.75 3.69 3.86
CA ALA A 360 -15.87 2.56 2.93
C ALA A 360 -15.79 2.94 1.44
N SER A 361 -15.72 4.24 1.09
CA SER A 361 -15.79 4.76 -0.29
C SER A 361 -14.60 4.38 -1.21
N GLY A 362 -13.75 3.47 -0.79
CA GLY A 362 -12.55 3.06 -1.51
C GLY A 362 -11.37 4.00 -1.27
N ASN A 363 -10.18 3.57 -1.70
CA ASN A 363 -8.96 4.33 -1.45
C ASN A 363 -8.98 5.71 -2.13
N ASN A 364 -9.37 5.76 -3.40
CA ASN A 364 -9.40 7.00 -4.18
C ASN A 364 -10.53 7.92 -3.70
N GLY A 365 -11.70 7.37 -3.39
CA GLY A 365 -12.86 8.11 -2.89
C GLY A 365 -12.54 8.81 -1.57
N LEU A 366 -12.09 8.06 -0.57
CA LEU A 366 -11.75 8.62 0.73
C LEU A 366 -10.69 9.73 0.61
N THR A 367 -9.58 9.45 -0.07
CA THR A 367 -8.41 10.34 -0.07
C THR A 367 -8.57 11.56 -0.98
N PHE A 368 -9.04 11.37 -2.21
CA PHE A 368 -9.04 12.44 -3.21
C PHE A 368 -10.39 13.15 -3.37
N ILE A 369 -11.46 12.58 -2.80
CA ILE A 369 -12.78 13.19 -2.83
C ILE A 369 -13.18 13.68 -1.44
N TRP A 370 -13.18 12.79 -0.42
CA TRP A 370 -13.74 13.15 0.89
C TRP A 370 -12.81 13.90 1.80
N VAL A 371 -11.55 13.52 1.91
CA VAL A 371 -10.60 14.23 2.79
C VAL A 371 -10.51 15.72 2.45
N PRO A 372 -10.42 16.15 1.17
CA PRO A 372 -10.45 17.58 0.84
C PRO A 372 -11.72 18.28 1.30
N GLN A 373 -12.89 17.65 1.14
CA GLN A 373 -14.18 18.23 1.55
C GLN A 373 -14.27 18.35 3.07
N ILE A 374 -13.92 17.28 3.78
CA ILE A 374 -13.97 17.23 5.24
C ILE A 374 -13.02 18.25 5.85
N PHE A 375 -11.76 18.29 5.39
CA PHE A 375 -10.80 19.28 5.90
C PHE A 375 -11.16 20.69 5.48
N GLY A 376 -11.75 20.89 4.27
CA GLY A 376 -12.17 22.20 3.78
C GLY A 376 -13.20 22.89 4.67
N THR A 377 -14.06 22.14 5.38
CA THR A 377 -15.04 22.71 6.32
C THR A 377 -14.44 23.12 7.66
N LEU A 378 -13.23 22.69 7.99
CA LEU A 378 -12.60 23.01 9.26
C LEU A 378 -11.96 24.41 9.25
N PRO A 379 -11.82 25.06 10.43
CA PRO A 379 -10.98 26.24 10.56
C PRO A 379 -9.56 25.94 10.05
N PHE A 380 -9.05 26.81 9.17
CA PHE A 380 -7.78 26.61 8.44
C PHE A 380 -7.79 25.39 7.48
N GLY A 381 -8.97 25.01 6.96
CA GLY A 381 -9.16 23.82 6.12
C GLY A 381 -8.19 23.70 4.95
N ARG A 382 -7.96 24.81 4.23
CA ARG A 382 -6.97 24.89 3.15
C ARG A 382 -5.56 24.48 3.60
N LEU A 383 -5.12 24.96 4.77
CA LEU A 383 -3.84 24.60 5.35
C LEU A 383 -3.80 23.13 5.74
N LEU A 384 -4.85 22.61 6.39
CA LEU A 384 -4.94 21.22 6.82
C LEU A 384 -4.94 20.26 5.62
N THR A 385 -5.70 20.57 4.57
CA THR A 385 -5.70 19.81 3.31
C THR A 385 -4.32 19.82 2.65
N SER A 386 -3.66 20.98 2.59
CA SER A 386 -2.31 21.09 2.04
C SER A 386 -1.29 20.28 2.85
N ILE A 387 -1.35 20.33 4.18
CA ILE A 387 -0.50 19.53 5.09
C ILE A 387 -0.73 18.03 4.86
N PHE A 388 -1.99 17.60 4.73
CA PHE A 388 -2.33 16.21 4.48
C PHE A 388 -1.70 15.69 3.18
N PHE A 389 -1.92 16.41 2.06
CA PHE A 389 -1.35 15.98 0.78
C PHE A 389 0.16 16.12 0.70
N LEU A 390 0.76 17.05 1.43
CA LEU A 390 2.22 17.14 1.57
C LEU A 390 2.77 15.91 2.30
N ALA A 391 2.12 15.52 3.41
CA ALA A 391 2.50 14.31 4.15
C ALA A 391 2.37 13.07 3.26
N LEU A 392 1.26 12.95 2.54
CA LEU A 392 1.02 11.84 1.62
C LEU A 392 2.03 11.82 0.46
N ALA A 393 2.40 12.99 -0.08
CA ALA A 393 3.43 13.10 -1.12
C ALA A 393 4.82 12.69 -0.59
N PHE A 394 5.18 13.08 0.63
CA PHE A 394 6.45 12.65 1.24
C PHE A 394 6.49 11.14 1.45
N ALA A 395 5.41 10.54 1.93
CA ALA A 395 5.26 9.09 2.05
C ALA A 395 5.39 8.39 0.68
N ALA A 396 4.68 8.88 -0.33
CA ALA A 396 4.71 8.33 -1.67
C ALA A 396 6.11 8.39 -2.30
N ILE A 397 6.77 9.54 -2.21
CA ILE A 397 8.11 9.73 -2.79
C ILE A 397 9.16 8.89 -2.07
N SER A 398 9.10 8.75 -0.75
CA SER A 398 10.06 7.95 0.01
C SER A 398 10.01 6.47 -0.37
N SER A 399 8.83 5.88 -0.52
CA SER A 399 8.65 4.50 -0.98
C SER A 399 9.01 4.33 -2.47
N LEU A 400 8.67 5.30 -3.32
CA LEU A 400 9.07 5.29 -4.74
C LEU A 400 10.59 5.25 -4.92
N ILE A 401 11.34 6.03 -4.11
CA ILE A 401 12.81 6.00 -4.10
C ILE A 401 13.32 4.58 -3.81
N ALA A 402 12.71 3.86 -2.87
CA ALA A 402 13.12 2.51 -2.52
C ALA A 402 12.84 1.50 -3.64
N MET A 403 11.70 1.61 -4.32
CA MET A 403 11.37 0.75 -5.46
C MET A 403 12.31 0.99 -6.65
N ILE A 404 12.64 2.25 -6.95
CA ILE A 404 13.63 2.61 -7.98
C ILE A 404 15.01 2.05 -7.61
N GLU A 405 15.42 2.15 -6.34
CA GLU A 405 16.70 1.63 -5.86
C GLU A 405 16.77 0.11 -6.00
N LEU A 406 15.71 -0.62 -5.60
CA LEU A 406 15.64 -2.07 -5.75
C LEU A 406 15.84 -2.50 -7.20
N ALA A 407 15.09 -1.92 -8.15
CA ALA A 407 15.21 -2.23 -9.56
C ALA A 407 16.59 -1.83 -10.13
N THR A 408 17.12 -0.68 -9.71
CA THR A 408 18.47 -0.22 -10.06
C THR A 408 19.52 -1.21 -9.60
N ARG A 409 19.43 -1.70 -8.36
CA ARG A 409 20.37 -2.64 -7.79
C ARG A 409 20.43 -3.96 -8.55
N VAL A 410 19.29 -4.47 -9.01
CA VAL A 410 19.26 -5.68 -9.84
C VAL A 410 20.03 -5.48 -11.15
N LEU A 411 19.91 -4.31 -11.79
CA LEU A 411 20.68 -4.01 -13.00
C LEU A 411 22.18 -3.78 -12.72
N GLU A 412 22.53 -3.18 -11.58
CA GLU A 412 23.93 -3.05 -11.15
C GLU A 412 24.58 -4.41 -10.91
N ASP A 413 23.88 -5.32 -10.24
CA ASP A 413 24.37 -6.70 -10.01
C ASP A 413 24.51 -7.49 -11.32
N ALA A 414 23.78 -7.10 -12.37
CA ALA A 414 23.93 -7.64 -13.72
C ALA A 414 25.05 -6.95 -14.53
N GLY A 415 25.86 -6.06 -13.88
CA GLY A 415 26.99 -5.39 -14.50
C GLY A 415 26.68 -4.06 -15.18
N THR A 416 25.47 -3.53 -15.04
CA THR A 416 25.11 -2.22 -15.62
C THR A 416 25.64 -1.09 -14.71
N PRO A 417 26.40 -0.11 -15.25
CA PRO A 417 26.84 1.03 -14.45
C PRO A 417 25.65 1.80 -13.85
N ARG A 418 25.76 2.21 -12.58
CA ARG A 418 24.68 2.84 -11.81
C ARG A 418 23.93 3.93 -12.59
N ARG A 419 24.65 4.86 -13.22
CA ARG A 419 24.01 5.95 -13.98
C ARG A 419 23.07 5.42 -15.08
N ARG A 420 23.51 4.39 -15.81
CA ARG A 420 22.67 3.77 -16.86
C ARG A 420 21.52 2.97 -16.24
N ALA A 421 21.78 2.23 -15.16
CA ALA A 421 20.77 1.47 -14.46
C ALA A 421 19.62 2.38 -13.98
N VAL A 422 19.94 3.48 -13.28
CA VAL A 422 18.94 4.45 -12.79
C VAL A 422 18.14 5.07 -13.93
N LEU A 423 18.80 5.47 -15.03
CA LEU A 423 18.10 6.07 -16.19
C LEU A 423 17.22 5.03 -16.89
N THR A 424 17.66 3.78 -17.00
CA THR A 424 16.87 2.69 -17.57
C THR A 424 15.63 2.41 -16.72
N VAL A 425 15.81 2.27 -15.41
CA VAL A 425 14.69 2.05 -14.47
C VAL A 425 13.71 3.22 -14.48
N GLY A 426 14.24 4.46 -14.44
CA GLY A 426 13.42 5.66 -14.47
C GLY A 426 12.65 5.82 -15.77
N GLY A 427 13.30 5.61 -16.92
CA GLY A 427 12.68 5.67 -18.24
C GLY A 427 11.64 4.57 -18.44
N ALA A 428 11.97 3.32 -18.08
CA ALA A 428 11.02 2.21 -18.14
C ALA A 428 9.85 2.42 -17.18
N GLY A 429 10.13 2.86 -15.93
CA GLY A 429 9.11 3.16 -14.94
C GLY A 429 8.13 4.23 -15.41
N PHE A 430 8.65 5.31 -16.02
CA PHE A 430 7.80 6.33 -16.62
C PHE A 430 6.96 5.74 -17.76
N LEU A 431 7.58 5.14 -18.76
CA LEU A 431 6.87 4.65 -19.95
C LEU A 431 5.82 3.59 -19.63
N LEU A 432 6.15 2.64 -18.72
CA LEU A 432 5.24 1.56 -18.34
C LEU A 432 4.17 2.01 -17.32
N GLY A 433 4.36 3.15 -16.66
CA GLY A 433 3.36 3.78 -15.81
C GLY A 433 2.34 4.64 -16.58
N VAL A 434 2.67 5.14 -17.78
CA VAL A 434 1.77 5.97 -18.59
C VAL A 434 0.39 5.31 -18.83
N PRO A 435 0.28 4.02 -19.18
CA PRO A 435 -1.04 3.37 -19.33
C PRO A 435 -1.90 3.47 -18.07
N SER A 436 -1.31 3.27 -16.87
CA SER A 436 -2.01 3.42 -15.58
C SER A 436 -2.38 4.87 -15.28
N ALA A 437 -1.60 5.84 -15.75
CA ALA A 437 -1.91 7.26 -15.60
C ALA A 437 -3.08 7.71 -16.49
N LEU A 438 -3.26 7.07 -17.65
CA LEU A 438 -4.29 7.41 -18.65
C LEU A 438 -5.58 6.59 -18.51
N ASN A 439 -5.54 5.45 -17.84
CA ASN A 439 -6.69 4.55 -17.76
C ASN A 439 -6.76 3.88 -16.39
N MET A 440 -7.82 4.21 -15.62
CA MET A 440 -8.04 3.67 -14.29
C MET A 440 -8.23 2.15 -14.29
N ALA A 441 -8.84 1.54 -15.32
CA ALA A 441 -8.97 0.09 -15.39
C ALA A 441 -7.61 -0.62 -15.51
N VAL A 442 -6.64 0.01 -16.20
CA VAL A 442 -5.25 -0.49 -16.24
C VAL A 442 -4.58 -0.32 -14.89
N PHE A 443 -4.78 0.83 -14.23
CA PHE A 443 -4.27 1.07 -12.88
C PHE A 443 -4.78 0.02 -11.89
N ASP A 444 -6.10 -0.17 -11.84
CA ASP A 444 -6.76 -1.13 -10.96
C ASP A 444 -6.31 -2.57 -11.22
N ASN A 445 -6.15 -2.93 -12.51
CA ASN A 445 -5.62 -4.24 -12.88
C ASN A 445 -4.18 -4.45 -12.35
N GLN A 446 -3.30 -3.46 -12.52
CA GLN A 446 -1.91 -3.56 -12.05
C GLN A 446 -1.84 -3.62 -10.52
N ASP A 447 -2.66 -2.82 -9.82
CA ASP A 447 -2.75 -2.84 -8.36
C ASP A 447 -3.20 -4.22 -7.85
N PHE A 448 -4.24 -4.78 -8.44
CA PHE A 448 -4.72 -6.12 -8.10
C PHE A 448 -3.67 -7.21 -8.37
N VAL A 449 -3.18 -7.31 -9.60
CA VAL A 449 -2.31 -8.42 -10.03
C VAL A 449 -0.99 -8.45 -9.28
N TRP A 450 -0.31 -7.30 -9.18
CA TRP A 450 1.01 -7.24 -8.56
C TRP A 450 0.94 -7.07 -7.05
N GLY A 451 -0.16 -6.52 -6.53
CA GLY A 451 -0.45 -6.51 -5.11
C GLY A 451 -0.57 -7.92 -4.53
N VAL A 452 -1.37 -8.77 -5.17
CA VAL A 452 -1.44 -10.20 -4.77
C VAL A 452 -0.10 -10.90 -4.98
N GLY A 453 0.70 -10.47 -5.97
CA GLY A 453 2.05 -10.98 -6.23
C GLY A 453 3.03 -10.85 -5.05
N LEU A 454 2.80 -9.89 -4.17
CA LEU A 454 3.61 -9.73 -2.95
C LEU A 454 3.46 -10.90 -1.97
N MET A 455 2.29 -11.54 -1.93
CA MET A 455 2.07 -12.71 -1.06
C MET A 455 2.99 -13.86 -1.47
N LEU A 456 3.14 -14.06 -2.79
CA LEU A 456 4.08 -15.05 -3.33
C LEU A 456 5.54 -14.66 -3.06
N SER A 457 5.86 -13.37 -3.07
CA SER A 457 7.20 -12.87 -2.68
C SER A 457 7.51 -13.18 -1.21
N GLY A 458 6.58 -12.90 -0.29
CA GLY A 458 6.71 -13.25 1.12
C GLY A 458 6.87 -14.76 1.34
N PHE A 459 6.09 -15.57 0.62
CA PHE A 459 6.25 -17.02 0.62
C PHE A 459 7.67 -17.44 0.18
N PHE A 460 8.24 -16.85 -0.87
CA PHE A 460 9.58 -17.20 -1.33
C PHE A 460 10.66 -16.87 -0.31
N PHE A 461 10.56 -15.77 0.42
CA PHE A 461 11.48 -15.47 1.52
C PHE A 461 11.39 -16.50 2.65
N ALA A 462 10.18 -16.85 3.08
CA ALA A 462 9.97 -17.86 4.11
C ALA A 462 10.44 -19.25 3.64
N PHE A 463 10.16 -19.62 2.39
CA PHE A 463 10.64 -20.83 1.76
C PHE A 463 12.18 -20.88 1.69
N ALA A 464 12.83 -19.77 1.38
CA ALA A 464 14.29 -19.70 1.33
C ALA A 464 14.91 -20.04 2.69
N VAL A 465 14.37 -19.50 3.76
CA VAL A 465 14.80 -19.80 5.13
C VAL A 465 14.51 -21.26 5.50
N SER A 466 13.32 -21.75 5.19
CA SER A 466 12.93 -23.15 5.43
C SER A 466 13.90 -24.12 4.74
N ARG A 467 14.25 -23.83 3.49
CA ARG A 467 15.17 -24.66 2.69
C ARG A 467 16.62 -24.61 3.17
N PHE A 468 17.06 -23.47 3.70
CA PHE A 468 18.37 -23.31 4.34
C PHE A 468 18.43 -24.00 5.71
N GLY A 469 17.30 -24.08 6.40
CA GLY A 469 17.12 -24.53 7.78
C GLY A 469 16.91 -23.33 8.73
N ALA A 470 15.71 -23.15 9.25
CA ALA A 470 15.32 -21.97 10.04
C ALA A 470 16.26 -21.72 11.24
N SER A 471 16.54 -22.75 12.06
CA SER A 471 17.46 -22.62 13.20
C SER A 471 18.88 -22.24 12.77
N ARG A 472 19.39 -22.84 11.67
CA ARG A 472 20.72 -22.51 11.14
C ARG A 472 20.74 -21.07 10.63
N PHE A 473 19.69 -20.61 9.93
CA PHE A 473 19.58 -19.24 9.44
C PHE A 473 19.57 -18.25 10.60
N ARG A 474 18.76 -18.52 11.63
CA ARG A 474 18.63 -17.67 12.83
C ARG A 474 19.97 -17.52 13.56
N GLU A 475 20.65 -18.61 13.86
CA GLU A 475 21.95 -18.57 14.58
C GLU A 475 23.06 -17.92 13.75
N ARG A 476 23.05 -18.09 12.44
CA ARG A 476 24.13 -17.62 11.58
C ARG A 476 23.98 -16.17 11.14
N PHE A 477 22.77 -15.73 10.80
CA PHE A 477 22.54 -14.45 10.15
C PHE A 477 21.73 -13.46 10.99
N ILE A 478 20.93 -13.93 11.94
CA ILE A 478 20.15 -13.05 12.82
C ILE A 478 20.91 -12.85 14.13
N ASN A 479 21.21 -13.93 14.87
CA ASN A 479 21.88 -13.90 16.18
C ASN A 479 23.40 -13.78 16.03
N THR A 480 23.87 -12.73 15.40
CA THR A 480 25.31 -12.49 15.20
C THR A 480 25.95 -11.84 16.42
N ALA A 481 27.26 -11.69 16.42
CA ALA A 481 27.99 -10.95 17.48
C ALA A 481 27.58 -9.46 17.57
N ALA A 482 26.95 -8.93 16.53
CA ALA A 482 26.42 -7.55 16.49
C ALA A 482 24.98 -7.45 17.01
N SER A 483 24.35 -8.53 17.47
CA SER A 483 22.95 -8.53 17.88
C SER A 483 22.82 -8.15 19.36
N ASP A 484 22.20 -6.99 19.62
CA ASP A 484 21.80 -6.55 20.96
C ASP A 484 20.60 -7.38 21.46
N ILE A 485 19.71 -7.79 20.52
CA ILE A 485 18.53 -8.61 20.77
C ILE A 485 18.73 -9.99 20.14
N ARG A 486 18.67 -11.05 20.95
CA ARG A 486 18.71 -12.43 20.45
C ARG A 486 17.30 -12.95 20.19
N ILE A 487 17.10 -13.44 18.98
CA ILE A 487 15.84 -14.05 18.55
C ILE A 487 15.78 -15.50 19.02
N GLY A 488 14.71 -15.86 19.74
CA GLY A 488 14.47 -17.19 20.26
C GLY A 488 13.97 -18.18 19.21
N ARG A 489 13.80 -19.45 19.62
CA ARG A 489 13.31 -20.56 18.77
C ARG A 489 11.89 -20.37 18.28
N TRP A 490 11.11 -19.48 18.88
CA TRP A 490 9.76 -19.14 18.43
C TRP A 490 9.74 -18.71 16.96
N TRP A 491 10.78 -17.99 16.51
CA TRP A 491 10.91 -17.53 15.14
C TRP A 491 11.04 -18.68 14.15
N ASP A 492 11.72 -19.77 14.55
CA ASP A 492 11.88 -20.96 13.70
C ASP A 492 10.51 -21.58 13.34
N VAL A 493 9.54 -21.50 14.27
CA VAL A 493 8.16 -21.95 14.05
C VAL A 493 7.37 -20.94 13.22
N VAL A 494 7.48 -19.65 13.58
CA VAL A 494 6.72 -18.58 12.92
C VAL A 494 7.06 -18.47 11.43
N ILE A 495 8.32 -18.69 11.03
CA ILE A 495 8.70 -18.60 9.62
C ILE A 495 8.03 -19.71 8.76
N TYR A 496 7.77 -20.89 9.30
CA TYR A 496 6.95 -21.90 8.63
C TYR A 496 5.48 -21.48 8.58
N PHE A 497 4.99 -20.83 9.65
CA PHE A 497 3.64 -20.31 9.67
C PHE A 497 3.43 -19.16 8.67
N VAL A 498 4.44 -18.35 8.37
CA VAL A 498 4.40 -17.34 7.30
C VAL A 498 4.09 -17.98 5.94
N MET A 499 4.64 -19.16 5.63
CA MET A 499 4.30 -19.84 4.38
C MET A 499 2.81 -20.24 4.33
N VAL A 500 2.26 -20.70 5.45
CA VAL A 500 0.83 -21.03 5.55
C VAL A 500 -0.01 -19.77 5.38
N GLN A 501 0.35 -18.68 6.07
CA GLN A 501 -0.34 -17.38 5.94
C GLN A 501 -0.34 -16.89 4.49
N ALA A 502 0.79 -16.98 3.79
CA ALA A 502 0.89 -16.55 2.39
C ALA A 502 -0.04 -17.37 1.47
N VAL A 503 -0.12 -18.69 1.66
CA VAL A 503 -1.00 -19.56 0.88
C VAL A 503 -2.48 -19.26 1.17
N VAL A 504 -2.84 -19.11 2.45
CA VAL A 504 -4.21 -18.79 2.87
C VAL A 504 -4.63 -17.44 2.33
N LEU A 505 -3.77 -16.42 2.45
CA LEU A 505 -4.05 -15.08 1.98
C LEU A 505 -4.17 -15.02 0.44
N MET A 506 -3.29 -15.69 -0.27
CA MET A 506 -3.37 -15.81 -1.73
C MET A 506 -4.67 -16.53 -2.15
N GLY A 507 -5.02 -17.62 -1.48
CA GLY A 507 -6.28 -18.33 -1.71
C GLY A 507 -7.50 -17.45 -1.45
N TRP A 508 -7.48 -16.62 -0.41
CA TRP A 508 -8.53 -15.65 -0.10
C TRP A 508 -8.71 -14.62 -1.22
N TRP A 509 -7.62 -14.01 -1.69
CA TRP A 509 -7.67 -13.06 -2.80
C TRP A 509 -8.15 -13.67 -4.10
N LEU A 510 -7.73 -14.91 -4.40
CA LEU A 510 -8.23 -15.65 -5.57
C LEU A 510 -9.73 -15.95 -5.43
N TYR A 511 -10.17 -16.34 -4.23
CA TYR A 511 -11.59 -16.60 -3.95
C TYR A 511 -12.45 -15.34 -4.16
N GLN A 512 -12.00 -14.17 -3.69
CA GLN A 512 -12.69 -12.90 -3.92
C GLN A 512 -12.74 -12.48 -5.39
N ALA A 513 -11.79 -12.92 -6.20
CA ALA A 513 -11.74 -12.62 -7.63
C ALA A 513 -12.58 -13.59 -8.49
N ILE A 514 -13.27 -14.56 -7.86
CA ILE A 514 -14.16 -15.49 -8.56
C ILE A 514 -15.57 -14.89 -8.61
N ASP A 515 -16.08 -14.70 -9.81
CA ASP A 515 -17.51 -14.46 -10.01
C ASP A 515 -18.25 -15.80 -10.07
N PHE A 516 -18.94 -16.14 -8.99
CA PHE A 516 -19.70 -17.39 -8.91
C PHE A 516 -21.00 -17.35 -9.72
N SER A 517 -21.47 -16.19 -10.15
CA SER A 517 -22.64 -16.03 -11.02
C SER A 517 -22.27 -16.23 -12.50
N ASP A 518 -21.04 -15.87 -12.88
CA ASP A 518 -20.47 -16.07 -14.22
C ASP A 518 -19.03 -16.56 -14.15
N LEU A 519 -18.86 -17.86 -14.10
CA LEU A 519 -17.52 -18.47 -14.09
C LEU A 519 -16.73 -18.20 -15.38
N GLY A 520 -17.40 -17.90 -16.50
CA GLY A 520 -16.74 -17.50 -17.74
C GLY A 520 -16.06 -16.14 -17.59
N ALA A 521 -16.71 -15.18 -16.94
CA ALA A 521 -16.14 -13.87 -16.63
C ALA A 521 -14.91 -13.96 -15.71
N THR A 522 -14.91 -14.90 -14.75
CA THR A 522 -13.78 -15.14 -13.83
C THR A 522 -12.47 -15.43 -14.56
N PHE A 523 -12.52 -16.11 -15.69
CA PHE A 523 -11.33 -16.49 -16.45
C PHE A 523 -11.04 -15.60 -17.67
N THR A 524 -11.73 -14.48 -17.81
CA THR A 524 -11.46 -13.51 -18.88
C THR A 524 -10.08 -12.86 -18.70
N PRO A 525 -9.13 -13.01 -19.66
CA PRO A 525 -7.70 -12.68 -19.44
C PRO A 525 -7.39 -11.20 -19.21
N PHE A 526 -8.29 -10.30 -19.57
CA PHE A 526 -8.02 -8.86 -19.59
C PHE A 526 -9.03 -8.04 -18.78
N SER A 527 -9.83 -8.68 -17.95
CA SER A 527 -10.68 -7.97 -16.97
C SER A 527 -9.81 -7.36 -15.85
N PRO A 528 -10.15 -6.17 -15.32
CA PRO A 528 -9.37 -5.54 -14.24
C PRO A 528 -9.20 -6.41 -13.01
N PHE A 529 -10.26 -7.10 -12.54
CA PHE A 529 -10.30 -7.86 -11.31
C PHE A 529 -10.84 -9.26 -11.54
N ASN A 530 -10.01 -10.20 -11.98
CA ASN A 530 -10.40 -11.60 -12.01
C ASN A 530 -9.19 -12.55 -11.98
N VAL A 531 -9.49 -13.84 -11.80
CA VAL A 531 -8.47 -14.89 -11.76
C VAL A 531 -7.75 -15.04 -13.10
N GLY A 532 -8.46 -14.89 -14.22
CA GLY A 532 -7.90 -15.05 -15.57
C GLY A 532 -6.76 -14.07 -15.85
N THR A 533 -6.95 -12.79 -15.56
CA THR A 533 -5.91 -11.77 -15.78
C THR A 533 -4.67 -12.02 -14.91
N LEU A 534 -4.88 -12.45 -13.65
CA LEU A 534 -3.79 -12.79 -12.73
C LEU A 534 -3.00 -14.00 -13.23
N LEU A 535 -3.67 -15.10 -13.61
CA LEU A 535 -3.02 -16.30 -14.12
C LEU A 535 -2.20 -16.03 -15.39
N VAL A 536 -2.72 -15.22 -16.31
CA VAL A 536 -2.00 -14.86 -17.55
C VAL A 536 -0.74 -14.05 -17.22
N GLN A 537 -0.85 -12.97 -16.45
CA GLN A 537 0.29 -12.11 -16.15
C GLN A 537 1.36 -12.84 -15.31
N TRP A 538 0.93 -13.56 -14.27
CA TRP A 538 1.87 -14.35 -13.45
C TRP A 538 2.46 -15.53 -14.23
N GLY A 539 1.65 -16.21 -15.03
CA GLY A 539 2.12 -17.32 -15.87
C GLY A 539 3.22 -16.88 -16.83
N ILE A 540 3.05 -15.74 -17.50
CA ILE A 540 4.06 -15.17 -18.38
C ILE A 540 5.33 -14.80 -17.60
N ALA A 541 5.19 -14.10 -16.48
CA ALA A 541 6.34 -13.67 -15.68
C ALA A 541 7.12 -14.86 -15.10
N LEU A 542 6.42 -15.83 -14.48
CA LEU A 542 7.05 -17.02 -13.93
C LEU A 542 7.72 -17.87 -15.00
N ALA A 543 7.05 -18.11 -16.13
CA ALA A 543 7.63 -18.84 -17.25
C ALA A 543 8.91 -18.15 -17.77
N ALA A 544 8.88 -16.82 -17.94
CA ALA A 544 10.05 -16.06 -18.35
C ALA A 544 11.22 -16.21 -17.36
N PHE A 545 10.98 -16.08 -16.06
CA PHE A 545 12.04 -16.20 -15.05
C PHE A 545 12.58 -17.62 -14.93
N LEU A 546 11.74 -18.64 -15.06
CA LEU A 546 12.18 -20.05 -15.07
C LEU A 546 13.03 -20.35 -16.30
N LEU A 547 12.59 -19.93 -17.48
CA LEU A 547 13.34 -20.14 -18.73
C LEU A 547 14.66 -19.36 -18.73
N LEU A 548 14.67 -18.15 -18.20
CA LEU A 548 15.86 -17.29 -18.13
C LEU A 548 16.73 -17.54 -16.90
N ASN A 549 16.37 -18.50 -16.03
CA ASN A 549 17.07 -18.69 -14.75
C ASN A 549 18.61 -18.85 -14.91
N SER A 550 19.05 -19.65 -15.87
CA SER A 550 20.48 -19.83 -16.13
C SER A 550 21.18 -18.55 -16.60
N TRP A 551 20.47 -17.71 -17.35
CA TRP A 551 20.96 -16.40 -17.76
C TRP A 551 21.04 -15.43 -16.58
N LEU A 552 20.03 -15.40 -15.73
CA LEU A 552 20.01 -14.60 -14.50
C LEU A 552 21.20 -14.92 -13.60
N VAL A 553 21.47 -16.21 -13.39
CA VAL A 553 22.61 -16.66 -12.59
C VAL A 553 23.94 -16.19 -13.18
N ARG A 554 24.13 -16.36 -14.50
CA ARG A 554 25.38 -15.90 -15.15
C ARG A 554 25.59 -14.39 -15.03
N ARG A 555 24.51 -13.60 -15.11
CA ARG A 555 24.58 -12.15 -15.01
C ARG A 555 24.83 -11.65 -13.60
N THR A 556 24.21 -12.25 -12.59
CA THR A 556 24.36 -11.82 -11.19
C THR A 556 25.64 -12.31 -10.51
N ARG A 557 26.32 -13.32 -11.08
CA ARG A 557 27.60 -13.82 -10.62
C ARG A 557 28.80 -13.13 -11.28
N GLY A 558 28.59 -12.06 -12.04
CA GLY A 558 29.56 -11.40 -12.90
C GLY A 558 31.01 -11.43 -12.43
N GLY A 559 31.87 -12.07 -13.18
CA GLY A 559 33.33 -12.01 -13.11
C GLY A 559 34.05 -13.05 -12.27
N ASP A 560 33.45 -13.59 -11.19
CA ASP A 560 34.18 -14.45 -10.23
C ASP A 560 34.00 -15.96 -10.44
N LEU A 561 33.41 -16.40 -11.53
CA LEU A 561 33.16 -17.83 -11.79
C LEU A 561 34.25 -18.53 -12.60
N GLU A 562 35.20 -17.83 -13.17
CA GLU A 562 36.32 -18.50 -13.87
C GLU A 562 37.38 -19.08 -12.92
N ASP A 563 37.47 -18.58 -11.66
CA ASP A 563 38.44 -19.08 -10.67
C ASP A 563 37.87 -20.05 -9.63
N ASP A 564 36.55 -20.26 -9.54
CA ASP A 564 35.91 -21.03 -8.44
C ASP A 564 35.42 -22.43 -8.86
N THR A 565 35.90 -22.94 -10.01
CA THR A 565 35.62 -24.35 -10.40
C THR A 565 36.47 -25.37 -9.61
N THR A 566 37.35 -24.92 -8.74
CA THR A 566 38.22 -25.77 -7.90
C THR A 566 38.06 -25.60 -6.40
N SER A 567 37.27 -24.67 -5.92
CA SER A 567 36.92 -24.53 -4.50
C SER A 567 35.41 -24.67 -4.30
N VAL A 568 35.03 -25.85 -3.96
CA VAL A 568 33.91 -26.35 -3.17
C VAL A 568 33.12 -25.26 -2.44
N GLY A 569 31.82 -25.23 -2.66
CA GLY A 569 30.90 -24.72 -1.67
C GLY A 569 30.79 -23.19 -1.62
N SER A 570 29.58 -22.68 -1.91
CA SER A 570 29.21 -21.31 -1.57
C SER A 570 29.77 -20.96 -0.19
N PRO A 571 30.45 -19.79 0.02
CA PRO A 571 30.89 -19.35 1.34
C PRO A 571 29.77 -19.32 2.38
N LEU A 572 28.53 -19.41 1.91
CA LEU A 572 27.30 -19.52 2.71
C LEU A 572 26.87 -20.98 2.95
N ALA A 573 27.42 -21.98 2.24
CA ALA A 573 27.06 -23.38 2.42
C ALA A 573 28.00 -24.11 3.40
N ASP A 574 29.26 -23.71 3.48
CA ASP A 574 30.28 -24.40 4.26
C ASP A 574 30.65 -23.73 5.60
N ALA A 575 30.04 -22.65 5.96
CA ALA A 575 30.35 -22.01 7.22
C ALA A 575 29.27 -22.32 8.29
#